data_a36a1229c8d871f27fa1b5840a251085
#
_entry.id   a36a1229c8d871f27fa1b5840a251085
#
_cell.length_a   1.000
_cell.length_b   1.000
_cell.length_c   1.000
_cell.angle_alpha   90.00
_cell.angle_beta   90.00
_cell.angle_gamma   90.00
#
_symmetry.space_group_name_H-M   'P 1'
#
loop_
_entity.id
_entity.type
_entity.pdbx_description
1 polymer ?
#
loop_
_entity_poly.entity_id
_entity_poly.type
_entity_poly.pdbx_seq_one_letter_code
_entity_poly.pdbx_strand_id
1 'polypeptide(L)'
;MAGYEERREAFGEQGVKIIAGVVDSEEETQTVAAELGFPVAFGMTKSDGDAMGSWWDERRQCIQPSEFLLSASGRVLISTYSNGPIGRMDPEETLNLVKYLNEQRSRQAGPAM
;
A
#
# COMPACT_ATOMS: atom_id res chain seq x y z
N MET A 1 -1.31 2.83 9.00
CA MET A 1 -0.59 1.54 8.91
C MET A 1 -1.09 0.48 9.88
N ALA A 2 -1.49 0.87 11.09
CA ALA A 2 -1.97 -0.09 12.09
C ALA A 2 -3.16 -0.93 11.60
N GLY A 3 -4.08 -0.33 10.86
CA GLY A 3 -5.22 -1.06 10.32
C GLY A 3 -4.84 -2.16 9.32
N TYR A 4 -3.77 -1.94 8.56
CA TYR A 4 -3.24 -2.95 7.66
C TYR A 4 -2.51 -4.05 8.43
N GLU A 5 -1.81 -3.69 9.50
CA GLU A 5 -1.15 -4.69 10.36
C GLU A 5 -2.18 -5.63 11.00
N GLU A 6 -3.29 -5.08 11.48
CA GLU A 6 -4.36 -5.89 12.06
C GLU A 6 -4.94 -6.91 11.07
N ARG A 7 -4.88 -6.60 9.76
CA ARG A 7 -5.43 -7.44 8.71
C ARG A 7 -4.37 -8.13 7.87
N ARG A 8 -3.13 -8.09 8.31
CA ARG A 8 -1.99 -8.64 7.55
C ARG A 8 -2.19 -10.11 7.16
N GLU A 9 -2.67 -10.92 8.09
CA GLU A 9 -2.90 -12.34 7.83
C GLU A 9 -3.99 -12.55 6.77
N ALA A 10 -5.07 -11.78 6.86
CA ALA A 10 -6.16 -11.87 5.90
C ALA A 10 -5.71 -11.48 4.50
N PHE A 11 -4.85 -10.45 4.37
CA PHE A 11 -4.26 -10.09 3.08
C PHE A 11 -3.34 -11.20 2.58
N GLY A 12 -2.54 -11.79 3.46
CA GLY A 12 -1.67 -12.91 3.12
C GLY A 12 -2.43 -14.10 2.59
N GLU A 13 -3.59 -14.41 3.15
CA GLU A 13 -4.46 -15.47 2.68
C GLU A 13 -4.96 -15.22 1.26
N GLN A 14 -5.04 -13.95 0.86
CA GLN A 14 -5.41 -13.55 -0.49
C GLN A 14 -4.20 -13.39 -1.42
N GLY A 15 -3.01 -13.74 -0.95
CA GLY A 15 -1.79 -13.66 -1.74
C GLY A 15 -1.22 -12.24 -1.85
N VAL A 16 -1.58 -11.35 -0.94
CA VAL A 16 -1.13 -9.96 -0.96
C VAL A 16 0.00 -9.73 0.04
N LYS A 17 1.07 -9.11 -0.44
CA LYS A 17 2.17 -8.64 0.40
C LYS A 17 2.00 -7.13 0.60
N ILE A 18 2.21 -6.68 1.83
CA ILE A 18 2.10 -5.27 2.17
C ILE A 18 3.50 -4.70 2.34
N ILE A 19 3.74 -3.54 1.72
CA ILE A 19 4.99 -2.80 1.88
C ILE A 19 4.62 -1.33 2.07
N ALA A 20 5.20 -0.71 3.09
CA ALA A 20 5.03 0.72 3.33
C ALA A 20 6.31 1.47 2.97
N GLY A 21 6.18 2.75 2.68
CA GLY A 21 7.32 3.63 2.43
C GLY A 21 7.13 4.96 3.13
N VAL A 22 8.21 5.47 3.73
CA VAL A 22 8.21 6.74 4.45
C VAL A 22 9.44 7.57 4.11
N VAL A 23 9.34 8.89 4.29
CA VAL A 23 10.47 9.80 4.07
C VAL A 23 11.40 9.89 5.28
N ASP A 24 10.98 9.39 6.42
CA ASP A 24 11.75 9.42 7.66
C ASP A 24 13.09 8.69 7.52
N SER A 25 14.02 9.00 8.39
CA SER A 25 15.31 8.31 8.45
C SER A 25 15.13 6.86 8.91
N GLU A 26 16.17 6.05 8.71
CA GLU A 26 16.17 4.67 9.18
C GLU A 26 15.90 4.60 10.69
N GLU A 27 16.56 5.46 11.47
CA GLU A 27 16.41 5.48 12.92
C GLU A 27 14.97 5.77 13.35
N GLU A 28 14.36 6.80 12.75
CA GLU A 28 12.97 7.16 13.05
C GLU A 28 12.01 6.05 12.62
N THR A 29 12.28 5.42 11.48
CA THR A 29 11.43 4.39 10.91
C THR A 29 11.46 3.10 11.71
N GLN A 30 12.61 2.75 12.32
CA GLN A 30 12.71 1.52 13.10
C GLN A 30 11.69 1.43 14.23
N THR A 31 11.36 2.54 14.85
CA THR A 31 10.37 2.59 15.93
C THR A 31 8.99 2.18 15.42
N VAL A 32 8.61 2.66 14.26
CA VAL A 32 7.32 2.31 13.64
C VAL A 32 7.36 0.89 13.08
N ALA A 33 8.44 0.54 12.40
CA ALA A 33 8.58 -0.77 11.76
C ALA A 33 8.58 -1.91 12.77
N ALA A 34 9.05 -1.67 13.98
CA ALA A 34 9.08 -2.68 15.03
C ALA A 34 7.68 -3.16 15.43
N GLU A 35 6.67 -2.34 15.20
CA GLU A 35 5.26 -2.67 15.51
C GLU A 35 4.53 -3.31 14.34
N LEU A 36 5.19 -3.41 13.19
CA LEU A 36 4.58 -3.90 11.96
C LEU A 36 5.22 -5.22 11.53
N GLY A 37 4.39 -6.11 10.99
CA GLY A 37 4.85 -7.38 10.45
C GLY A 37 5.16 -7.34 8.96
N PHE A 38 5.15 -6.16 8.34
CA PHE A 38 5.48 -6.00 6.93
C PHE A 38 6.62 -4.99 6.75
N PRO A 39 7.37 -5.05 5.64
CA PRO A 39 8.50 -4.15 5.40
C PRO A 39 8.09 -2.69 5.29
N VAL A 40 8.95 -1.82 5.80
CA VAL A 40 8.80 -0.36 5.66
C VAL A 40 10.08 0.20 5.05
N ALA A 41 9.97 0.74 3.84
CA ALA A 41 11.07 1.43 3.19
C ALA A 41 11.23 2.82 3.83
N PHE A 42 12.46 3.21 4.11
CA PHE A 42 12.75 4.51 4.72
C PHE A 42 13.51 5.41 3.76
N GLY A 43 13.60 6.69 4.13
CA GLY A 43 14.42 7.64 3.37
C GLY A 43 13.92 7.91 1.96
N MET A 44 12.63 7.75 1.71
CA MET A 44 12.07 8.05 0.41
C MET A 44 12.21 9.53 0.09
N THR A 45 12.48 9.84 -1.17
CA THR A 45 12.75 11.19 -1.64
C THR A 45 11.62 11.72 -2.51
N LYS A 46 11.69 13.02 -2.81
CA LYS A 46 10.76 13.63 -3.75
C LYS A 46 10.80 12.91 -5.11
N SER A 47 12.00 12.50 -5.53
CA SER A 47 12.18 11.75 -6.78
C SER A 47 11.43 10.43 -6.77
N ASP A 48 11.42 9.74 -5.63
CA ASP A 48 10.66 8.50 -5.48
C ASP A 48 9.16 8.76 -5.62
N GLY A 49 8.67 9.84 -5.00
CA GLY A 49 7.27 10.24 -5.13
C GLY A 49 6.91 10.57 -6.57
N ASP A 50 7.76 11.32 -7.27
CA ASP A 50 7.55 11.65 -8.66
C ASP A 50 7.46 10.39 -9.54
N ALA A 51 8.32 9.42 -9.28
CA ALA A 51 8.33 8.15 -10.02
C ALA A 51 7.03 7.37 -9.85
N MET A 52 6.35 7.54 -8.72
CA MET A 52 5.07 6.90 -8.44
C MET A 52 3.86 7.74 -8.87
N GLY A 53 4.09 8.92 -9.43
CA GLY A 53 3.02 9.84 -9.77
C GLY A 53 2.43 10.58 -8.59
N SER A 54 3.07 10.50 -7.42
CA SER A 54 2.67 11.25 -6.23
C SER A 54 3.34 12.62 -6.24
N TRP A 55 2.75 13.57 -5.54
CA TRP A 55 3.38 14.88 -5.44
C TRP A 55 3.97 15.09 -4.06
N TRP A 56 4.91 16.03 -4.00
CA TRP A 56 5.60 16.39 -2.77
C TRP A 56 4.85 17.49 -2.04
N ASP A 57 4.70 17.34 -0.73
CA ASP A 57 4.12 18.36 0.12
C ASP A 57 5.24 19.22 0.70
N GLU A 58 5.44 20.41 0.14
CA GLU A 58 6.50 21.33 0.58
C GLU A 58 6.31 21.79 2.03
N ARG A 59 5.07 21.91 2.46
CA ARG A 59 4.77 22.35 3.82
C ARG A 59 5.16 21.32 4.86
N ARG A 60 4.89 20.05 4.59
CA ARG A 60 5.17 18.95 5.52
C ARG A 60 6.45 18.21 5.19
N GLN A 61 7.12 18.56 4.10
CA GLN A 61 8.35 17.92 3.64
C GLN A 61 8.20 16.40 3.54
N CYS A 62 7.17 15.97 2.85
CA CYS A 62 6.91 14.55 2.66
C CYS A 62 6.17 14.31 1.34
N ILE A 63 6.14 13.05 0.95
CA ILE A 63 5.31 12.61 -0.17
C ILE A 63 3.85 12.60 0.31
N GLN A 64 2.93 13.08 -0.51
CA GLN A 64 1.51 13.02 -0.19
C GLN A 64 1.11 11.58 0.07
N PRO A 65 0.24 11.34 1.06
CA PRO A 65 -0.24 9.99 1.32
C PRO A 65 -0.80 9.37 0.05
N SER A 66 -0.20 8.25 -0.34
CA SER A 66 -0.55 7.54 -1.56
C SER A 66 -0.60 6.06 -1.28
N GLU A 67 -1.53 5.38 -1.92
CA GLU A 67 -1.69 3.94 -1.75
C GLU A 67 -1.91 3.31 -3.12
N PHE A 68 -1.31 2.15 -3.32
CA PHE A 68 -1.36 1.44 -4.59
C PHE A 68 -1.70 -0.02 -4.36
N LEU A 69 -2.58 -0.55 -5.18
CA LEU A 69 -2.79 -1.98 -5.28
C LEU A 69 -2.19 -2.44 -6.60
N LEU A 70 -1.24 -3.36 -6.52
CA LEU A 70 -0.51 -3.84 -7.68
C LEU A 70 -0.84 -5.29 -8.00
N SER A 71 -0.81 -5.64 -9.28
CA SER A 71 -0.86 -7.03 -9.71
C SER A 71 0.48 -7.72 -9.44
N ALA A 72 0.51 -9.04 -9.58
CA ALA A 72 1.75 -9.81 -9.42
C ALA A 72 2.84 -9.39 -10.42
N SER A 73 2.45 -8.83 -11.56
CA SER A 73 3.40 -8.33 -12.57
C SER A 73 3.85 -6.89 -12.32
N GLY A 74 3.41 -6.26 -11.23
CA GLY A 74 3.77 -4.88 -10.90
C GLY A 74 2.90 -3.82 -11.55
N ARG A 75 1.79 -4.22 -12.14
CA ARG A 75 0.85 -3.30 -12.77
C ARG A 75 -0.06 -2.66 -11.74
N VAL A 76 -0.24 -1.35 -11.79
CA VAL A 76 -1.14 -0.64 -10.88
C VAL A 76 -2.59 -0.93 -11.26
N LEU A 77 -3.33 -1.53 -10.33
CA LEU A 77 -4.75 -1.81 -10.48
C LEU A 77 -5.58 -0.65 -9.94
N ILE A 78 -5.19 -0.11 -8.80
CA ILE A 78 -5.87 0.99 -8.14
C ILE A 78 -4.82 1.86 -7.48
N SER A 79 -5.03 3.18 -7.51
CA SER A 79 -4.21 4.12 -6.77
C SER A 79 -5.09 5.17 -6.12
N THR A 80 -4.69 5.62 -4.94
CA THR A 80 -5.34 6.74 -4.25
C THR A 80 -4.28 7.73 -3.80
N TYR A 81 -4.63 9.00 -3.84
CA TYR A 81 -3.78 10.10 -3.42
C TYR A 81 -4.58 11.03 -2.53
N SER A 82 -3.97 11.51 -1.46
CA SER A 82 -4.65 12.41 -0.53
C SER A 82 -3.87 13.71 -0.34
N ASN A 83 -4.59 14.82 -0.22
CA ASN A 83 -4.01 16.13 0.09
C ASN A 83 -3.62 16.29 1.55
N GLY A 84 -4.06 15.38 2.40
CA GLY A 84 -3.86 15.51 3.83
C GLY A 84 -3.70 14.15 4.49
N PRO A 85 -3.55 14.12 5.81
CA PRO A 85 -3.35 12.88 6.52
C PRO A 85 -4.61 11.99 6.59
N ILE A 86 -5.73 12.53 6.15
CA ILE A 86 -7.03 11.83 6.11
C ILE A 86 -7.35 11.51 4.65
N GLY A 87 -8.25 10.57 4.40
CA GLY A 87 -8.67 10.23 3.04
C GLY A 87 -7.86 9.09 2.43
N ARG A 88 -7.42 8.17 3.24
CA ARG A 88 -6.70 6.97 2.79
C ARG A 88 -7.67 5.83 2.53
N MET A 89 -7.21 4.83 1.79
CA MET A 89 -8.00 3.61 1.59
C MET A 89 -8.24 2.91 2.92
N ASP A 90 -9.48 2.56 3.19
CA ASP A 90 -9.81 1.78 4.38
C ASP A 90 -9.28 0.34 4.21
N PRO A 91 -8.54 -0.20 5.20
CA PRO A 91 -7.98 -1.54 5.09
C PRO A 91 -9.02 -2.63 4.85
N GLU A 92 -10.17 -2.54 5.48
CA GLU A 92 -11.23 -3.52 5.32
C GLU A 92 -11.84 -3.47 3.92
N GLU A 93 -12.11 -2.26 3.42
CA GLU A 93 -12.62 -2.10 2.06
C GLU A 93 -11.60 -2.57 1.02
N THR A 94 -10.32 -2.29 1.26
CA THR A 94 -9.24 -2.74 0.37
C THR A 94 -9.18 -4.26 0.35
N LEU A 95 -9.29 -4.90 1.50
CA LEU A 95 -9.30 -6.36 1.60
C LEU A 95 -10.50 -6.95 0.84
N ASN A 96 -11.68 -6.36 0.99
CA ASN A 96 -12.88 -6.81 0.29
C ASN A 96 -12.72 -6.66 -1.22
N LEU A 97 -12.08 -5.58 -1.67
CA LEU A 97 -11.79 -5.39 -3.09
C LEU A 97 -10.83 -6.46 -3.61
N VAL A 98 -9.78 -6.78 -2.85
CA VAL A 98 -8.82 -7.83 -3.22
C VAL A 98 -9.55 -9.18 -3.35
N LYS A 99 -10.41 -9.50 -2.40
CA LYS A 99 -11.21 -10.73 -2.45
C LYS A 99 -12.08 -10.77 -3.72
N TYR A 100 -12.72 -9.66 -4.02
CA TYR A 100 -13.54 -9.54 -5.22
C TYR A 100 -12.72 -9.75 -6.50
N LEU A 101 -11.57 -9.09 -6.60
CA LEU A 101 -10.71 -9.21 -7.78
C LEU A 101 -10.18 -10.64 -7.95
N ASN A 102 -9.79 -11.29 -6.84
CA ASN A 102 -9.33 -12.66 -6.88
C ASN A 102 -10.46 -13.61 -7.30
N GLU A 103 -11.66 -13.37 -6.83
CA GLU A 103 -12.83 -14.16 -7.21
C GLU A 103 -13.14 -14.00 -8.70
N GLN A 104 -13.10 -12.78 -9.21
CA GLN A 104 -13.32 -12.52 -10.64
C GLN A 104 -12.27 -13.21 -11.50
N ARG A 105 -11.01 -13.13 -11.11
CA ARG A 105 -9.92 -13.77 -11.83
C ARG A 105 -10.08 -15.30 -11.82
N SER A 106 -10.48 -15.85 -10.68
CA SER A 106 -10.74 -17.28 -10.55
C SER A 106 -11.86 -17.74 -11.47
N ARG A 107 -12.92 -16.95 -11.59
CA ARG A 107 -14.03 -17.25 -12.50
C ARG A 107 -13.59 -17.23 -13.96
N GLN A 108 -12.76 -16.25 -14.34
CA GLN A 108 -12.25 -16.14 -15.70
C GLN A 108 -11.29 -17.27 -16.06
N ALA A 109 -10.48 -17.69 -15.09
CA ALA A 109 -9.52 -18.77 -15.28
C ALA A 109 -10.13 -20.13 -15.02
N GLY A 110 -11.38 -20.17 -14.54
CA GLY A 110 -12.02 -21.37 -14.02
C GLY A 110 -12.27 -22.46 -15.05
N PRO A 111 -13.26 -23.31 -14.79
CA PRO A 111 -13.41 -24.55 -15.53
C PRO A 111 -13.60 -24.39 -17.04
N ALA A 112 -13.39 -23.23 -17.52
CA ALA A 112 -13.37 -22.96 -18.95
C ALA A 112 -12.34 -23.79 -19.74
N MET A 113 -11.77 -24.60 -19.09
CA MET A 113 -10.84 -25.51 -19.76
C MET A 113 -11.56 -26.48 -20.69
#